data_b326729160c64ddc7f25cfe82858d0f2
#
_entry.id   b326729160c64ddc7f25cfe82858d0f2
#
_cell.length_a   1.000
_cell.length_b   1.000
_cell.length_c   1.000
_cell.angle_alpha   90.00
_cell.angle_beta   90.00
_cell.angle_gamma   90.00
#
_symmetry.space_group_name_H-M   'P 1'
#
loop_
_entity.id
_entity.type
_entity.pdbx_description
1 polymer ?
#
loop_
_entity_poly.entity_id
_entity_poly.type
_entity_poly.pdbx_seq_one_letter_code
_entity_poly.pdbx_strand_id
1 'polypeptide(L)'
;FARLPLRKRIQMVFQDPTDSLNPRFTAARAVADPILQLGDIKGPAAIRARCEELAKQVGLPVELLDRFPHQLSGGQKARVGIARAIALKPDLVILDEPTAALDVSVQAVVLNLLQELKESMGMSYLFVSHDLNVVRLLCDRVIVMKSGSIVEQGPTERVLFAPEAQYTRDLLAAIPHPDFDAPRKEIKAAVL
;
A
#
# COMPACT_ATOMS: atom_id res chain seq x y z
N PHE A 1 -9.37 -13.93 -19.08
CA PHE A 1 -8.78 -13.01 -18.07
C PHE A 1 -8.28 -13.75 -16.81
N ALA A 2 -8.97 -14.78 -16.33
CA ALA A 2 -8.64 -15.46 -15.07
C ALA A 2 -7.27 -16.17 -15.03
N ARG A 3 -6.68 -16.52 -16.15
CA ARG A 3 -5.42 -17.30 -16.26
C ARG A 3 -4.22 -16.54 -16.82
N LEU A 4 -4.29 -15.20 -16.92
CA LEU A 4 -3.17 -14.44 -17.47
C LEU A 4 -1.99 -14.43 -16.47
N PRO A 5 -0.76 -14.73 -16.91
CA PRO A 5 0.46 -14.66 -16.09
C PRO A 5 0.64 -13.29 -15.40
N LEU A 6 0.12 -12.23 -16.04
CA LEU A 6 0.14 -10.86 -15.53
C LEU A 6 -0.54 -10.71 -14.16
N ARG A 7 -1.54 -11.54 -13.83
CA ARG A 7 -2.20 -11.49 -12.51
C ARG A 7 -1.28 -11.85 -11.34
N LYS A 8 -0.23 -12.64 -11.55
CA LYS A 8 0.79 -12.89 -10.54
C LYS A 8 1.67 -11.65 -10.34
N ARG A 9 1.93 -10.91 -11.42
CA ARG A 9 2.88 -9.79 -11.46
C ARG A 9 2.28 -8.46 -11.02
N ILE A 10 0.95 -8.31 -11.09
CA ILE A 10 0.23 -7.11 -10.68
C ILE A 10 -0.77 -7.49 -9.59
N GLN A 11 -0.62 -6.86 -8.43
CA GLN A 11 -1.49 -7.08 -7.27
C GLN A 11 -2.05 -5.75 -6.77
N MET A 12 -3.08 -5.79 -5.92
CA MET A 12 -3.76 -4.58 -5.44
C MET A 12 -4.04 -4.64 -3.94
N VAL A 13 -3.82 -3.51 -3.28
CA VAL A 13 -4.32 -3.20 -1.94
C VAL A 13 -5.47 -2.22 -2.10
N PHE A 14 -6.63 -2.54 -1.55
CA PHE A 14 -7.85 -1.75 -1.67
C PHE A 14 -7.94 -0.70 -0.55
N GLN A 15 -8.75 0.33 -0.78
CA GLN A 15 -8.95 1.48 0.08
C GLN A 15 -9.39 1.13 1.50
N ASP A 16 -10.38 0.26 1.66
CA ASP A 16 -10.85 -0.18 2.98
C ASP A 16 -10.30 -1.57 3.33
N PRO A 17 -9.41 -1.67 4.34
CA PRO A 17 -8.89 -2.95 4.78
C PRO A 17 -9.99 -3.89 5.31
N THR A 18 -11.10 -3.35 5.83
CA THR A 18 -12.20 -4.15 6.37
C THR A 18 -13.00 -4.78 5.26
N ASP A 19 -13.42 -3.99 4.29
CA ASP A 19 -14.26 -4.46 3.17
C ASP A 19 -13.47 -5.33 2.19
N SER A 20 -12.14 -5.15 2.14
CA SER A 20 -11.26 -5.94 1.28
C SER A 20 -11.01 -7.38 1.75
N LEU A 21 -11.31 -7.67 3.01
CA LEU A 21 -11.11 -8.99 3.62
C LEU A 21 -12.46 -9.73 3.75
N ASN A 22 -12.51 -10.98 3.28
CA ASN A 22 -13.67 -11.82 3.50
C ASN A 22 -13.83 -12.09 5.02
N PRO A 23 -14.97 -11.69 5.65
CA PRO A 23 -15.17 -11.83 7.09
C PRO A 23 -15.22 -13.29 7.57
N ARG A 24 -15.38 -14.23 6.66
CA ARG A 24 -15.41 -15.68 6.95
C ARG A 24 -14.04 -16.35 6.84
N PHE A 25 -13.01 -15.59 6.42
CA PHE A 25 -11.64 -16.09 6.31
C PHE A 25 -10.80 -15.62 7.47
N THR A 26 -9.95 -16.49 8.00
CA THR A 26 -8.87 -16.08 8.90
C THR A 26 -7.83 -15.25 8.13
N ALA A 27 -7.00 -14.52 8.85
CA ALA A 27 -5.90 -13.75 8.23
C ALA A 27 -4.99 -14.67 7.40
N ALA A 28 -4.64 -15.87 7.89
CA ALA A 28 -3.87 -16.85 7.14
C ALA A 28 -4.57 -17.23 5.83
N ARG A 29 -5.89 -17.48 5.87
CA ARG A 29 -6.64 -17.83 4.66
C ARG A 29 -6.69 -16.68 3.65
N ALA A 30 -6.82 -15.44 4.13
CA ALA A 30 -6.82 -14.26 3.28
C ALA A 30 -5.44 -14.05 2.60
N VAL A 31 -4.34 -14.22 3.33
CA VAL A 31 -2.97 -14.15 2.79
C VAL A 31 -2.67 -15.30 1.83
N ALA A 32 -3.16 -16.51 2.13
CA ALA A 32 -2.96 -17.70 1.31
C ALA A 32 -3.75 -17.68 0.00
N ASP A 33 -4.81 -16.89 -0.10
CA ASP A 33 -5.72 -16.94 -1.25
C ASP A 33 -5.02 -16.75 -2.61
N PRO A 34 -4.20 -15.72 -2.85
CA PRO A 34 -3.47 -15.58 -4.10
C PRO A 34 -2.47 -16.74 -4.33
N ILE A 35 -1.85 -17.28 -3.29
CA ILE A 35 -0.94 -18.44 -3.39
C ILE A 35 -1.70 -19.67 -3.90
N LEU A 36 -2.89 -19.90 -3.35
CA LEU A 36 -3.75 -21.03 -3.71
C LEU A 36 -4.30 -20.92 -5.14
N GLN A 37 -4.63 -19.71 -5.58
CA GLN A 37 -5.26 -19.47 -6.89
C GLN A 37 -4.24 -19.36 -8.03
N LEU A 38 -3.10 -18.76 -7.78
CA LEU A 38 -2.14 -18.35 -8.80
C LEU A 38 -0.71 -18.82 -8.50
N GLY A 39 -0.40 -19.22 -7.27
CA GLY A 39 0.94 -19.60 -6.83
C GLY A 39 1.33 -21.02 -7.26
N ASP A 40 2.60 -21.32 -7.07
CA ASP A 40 3.19 -22.62 -7.38
C ASP A 40 3.48 -23.43 -6.10
N ILE A 41 3.29 -22.82 -4.90
CA ILE A 41 3.47 -23.48 -3.60
C ILE A 41 2.29 -24.42 -3.35
N LYS A 42 2.61 -25.70 -3.07
CA LYS A 42 1.61 -26.73 -2.83
C LYS A 42 1.78 -27.37 -1.45
N GLY A 43 0.65 -27.80 -0.89
CA GLY A 43 0.60 -28.47 0.40
C GLY A 43 0.38 -27.49 1.58
N PRO A 44 -0.44 -27.90 2.56
CA PRO A 44 -0.88 -27.01 3.65
C PRO A 44 0.27 -26.49 4.50
N ALA A 45 1.26 -27.33 4.79
CA ALA A 45 2.42 -26.92 5.60
C ALA A 45 3.28 -25.86 4.91
N ALA A 46 3.55 -26.01 3.59
CA ALA A 46 4.35 -25.03 2.84
C ALA A 46 3.60 -23.69 2.69
N ILE A 47 2.28 -23.73 2.46
CA ILE A 47 1.45 -22.53 2.41
C ILE A 47 1.42 -21.83 3.76
N ARG A 48 1.27 -22.57 4.87
CA ARG A 48 1.31 -22.00 6.23
C ARG A 48 2.66 -21.34 6.51
N ALA A 49 3.76 -22.00 6.22
CA ALA A 49 5.11 -21.45 6.39
C ALA A 49 5.28 -20.14 5.58
N ARG A 50 4.77 -20.09 4.34
CA ARG A 50 4.80 -18.86 3.53
C ARG A 50 3.95 -17.74 4.15
N CYS A 51 2.78 -18.04 4.70
CA CYS A 51 1.96 -17.07 5.40
C CYS A 51 2.66 -16.50 6.65
N GLU A 52 3.38 -17.34 7.38
CA GLU A 52 4.15 -16.92 8.56
C GLU A 52 5.35 -16.03 8.18
N GLU A 53 6.02 -16.36 7.08
CA GLU A 53 7.08 -15.51 6.51
C GLU A 53 6.52 -14.13 6.13
N LEU A 54 5.40 -14.09 5.40
CA LEU A 54 4.74 -12.86 5.00
C LEU A 54 4.25 -12.04 6.20
N ALA A 55 3.71 -12.69 7.23
CA ALA A 55 3.30 -12.01 8.47
C ALA A 55 4.48 -11.30 9.12
N LYS A 56 5.65 -11.96 9.20
CA LYS A 56 6.88 -11.35 9.72
C LYS A 56 7.33 -10.17 8.86
N GLN A 57 7.29 -10.30 7.53
CA GLN A 57 7.68 -9.23 6.60
C GLN A 57 6.84 -7.96 6.76
N VAL A 58 5.55 -8.10 7.07
CA VAL A 58 4.66 -6.95 7.30
C VAL A 58 4.56 -6.56 8.79
N GLY A 59 5.35 -7.16 9.67
CA GLY A 59 5.31 -6.90 11.11
C GLY A 59 4.00 -7.29 11.78
N LEU A 60 3.29 -8.30 11.26
CA LEU A 60 2.10 -8.88 11.87
C LEU A 60 2.51 -10.05 12.77
N PRO A 61 2.17 -10.07 14.07
CA PRO A 61 2.38 -11.23 14.93
C PRO A 61 1.77 -12.50 14.33
N VAL A 62 2.56 -13.58 14.31
CA VAL A 62 2.18 -14.84 13.63
C VAL A 62 0.91 -15.47 14.22
N GLU A 63 0.69 -15.30 15.52
CA GLU A 63 -0.51 -15.76 16.25
C GLU A 63 -1.80 -15.09 15.76
N LEU A 64 -1.70 -13.92 15.12
CA LEU A 64 -2.86 -13.22 14.55
C LEU A 64 -3.31 -13.82 13.21
N LEU A 65 -2.51 -14.69 12.60
CA LEU A 65 -2.88 -15.38 11.36
C LEU A 65 -4.14 -16.24 11.51
N ASP A 66 -4.42 -16.73 12.71
CA ASP A 66 -5.60 -17.56 12.98
C ASP A 66 -6.83 -16.75 13.40
N ARG A 67 -6.72 -15.41 13.45
CA ARG A 67 -7.82 -14.49 13.77
C ARG A 67 -8.65 -14.14 12.53
N PHE A 68 -9.94 -13.89 12.79
CA PHE A 68 -10.85 -13.36 11.78
C PHE A 68 -10.76 -11.82 11.71
N PRO A 69 -11.15 -11.18 10.59
CA PRO A 69 -11.06 -9.73 10.43
C PRO A 69 -11.71 -8.91 11.55
N HIS A 70 -12.82 -9.35 12.11
CA HIS A 70 -13.50 -8.67 13.24
C HIS A 70 -12.69 -8.69 14.56
N GLN A 71 -11.67 -9.52 14.67
CA GLN A 71 -10.77 -9.64 15.83
C GLN A 71 -9.46 -8.87 15.65
N LEU A 72 -9.30 -8.16 14.52
CA LEU A 72 -8.09 -7.42 14.15
C LEU A 72 -8.34 -5.91 14.20
N SER A 73 -7.34 -5.13 14.63
CA SER A 73 -7.37 -3.68 14.51
C SER A 73 -7.28 -3.24 13.05
N GLY A 74 -7.60 -1.97 12.74
CA GLY A 74 -7.48 -1.41 11.40
C GLY A 74 -6.08 -1.57 10.81
N GLY A 75 -5.04 -1.24 11.57
CA GLY A 75 -3.65 -1.42 11.15
C GLY A 75 -3.24 -2.88 10.94
N GLN A 76 -3.77 -3.81 11.75
CA GLN A 76 -3.55 -5.25 11.56
C GLN A 76 -4.23 -5.76 10.28
N LYS A 77 -5.45 -5.31 9.99
CA LYS A 77 -6.16 -5.62 8.73
C LYS A 77 -5.39 -5.08 7.51
N ALA A 78 -4.87 -3.84 7.58
CA ALA A 78 -4.06 -3.25 6.54
C ALA A 78 -2.81 -4.12 6.26
N ARG A 79 -2.11 -4.57 7.31
CA ARG A 79 -0.96 -5.48 7.18
C ARG A 79 -1.33 -6.82 6.55
N VAL A 80 -2.50 -7.38 6.87
CA VAL A 80 -3.02 -8.60 6.21
C VAL A 80 -3.27 -8.33 4.72
N GLY A 81 -3.86 -7.20 4.37
CA GLY A 81 -4.08 -6.78 2.98
C GLY A 81 -2.77 -6.62 2.19
N ILE A 82 -1.76 -6.01 2.81
CA ILE A 82 -0.43 -5.87 2.23
C ILE A 82 0.25 -7.24 2.08
N ALA A 83 0.24 -8.09 3.12
CA ALA A 83 0.79 -9.44 3.06
C ALA A 83 0.16 -10.28 1.93
N ARG A 84 -1.16 -10.17 1.74
CA ARG A 84 -1.88 -10.79 0.63
C ARG A 84 -1.36 -10.30 -0.72
N ALA A 85 -1.19 -8.98 -0.88
CA ALA A 85 -0.74 -8.39 -2.13
C ALA A 85 0.69 -8.81 -2.52
N ILE A 86 1.62 -8.89 -1.54
CA ILE A 86 3.01 -9.27 -1.80
C ILE A 86 3.25 -10.79 -1.82
N ALA A 87 2.22 -11.61 -1.59
CA ALA A 87 2.33 -13.06 -1.42
C ALA A 87 2.97 -13.76 -2.64
N LEU A 88 2.72 -13.25 -3.84
CA LEU A 88 3.22 -13.77 -5.11
C LEU A 88 4.50 -13.07 -5.61
N LYS A 89 5.11 -12.18 -4.82
CA LYS A 89 6.26 -11.34 -5.21
C LYS A 89 5.98 -10.59 -6.52
N PRO A 90 4.96 -9.70 -6.54
CA PRO A 90 4.57 -8.97 -7.75
C PRO A 90 5.65 -7.97 -8.18
N ASP A 91 5.64 -7.60 -9.47
CA ASP A 91 6.46 -6.50 -9.99
C ASP A 91 5.82 -5.14 -9.71
N LEU A 92 4.48 -5.10 -9.68
CA LEU A 92 3.68 -3.90 -9.45
C LEU A 92 2.60 -4.15 -8.39
N VAL A 93 2.52 -3.26 -7.40
CA VAL A 93 1.39 -3.21 -6.48
C VAL A 93 0.64 -1.89 -6.69
N ILE A 94 -0.66 -2.00 -6.97
CA ILE A 94 -1.58 -0.86 -7.00
C ILE A 94 -2.06 -0.65 -5.56
N LEU A 95 -1.85 0.55 -5.05
CA LEU A 95 -2.22 0.97 -3.70
C LEU A 95 -3.30 2.04 -3.83
N ASP A 96 -4.55 1.65 -3.61
CA ASP A 96 -5.70 2.55 -3.72
C ASP A 96 -6.07 3.07 -2.32
N GLU A 97 -5.63 4.28 -2.01
CA GLU A 97 -5.80 4.94 -0.71
C GLU A 97 -5.57 4.03 0.51
N PRO A 98 -4.44 3.31 0.57
CA PRO A 98 -4.24 2.17 1.48
C PRO A 98 -4.26 2.54 2.98
N THR A 99 -4.26 3.83 3.31
CA THR A 99 -4.21 4.34 4.67
C THR A 99 -5.35 5.29 5.02
N ALA A 100 -6.29 5.56 4.10
CA ALA A 100 -7.37 6.55 4.30
C ALA A 100 -8.29 6.23 5.49
N ALA A 101 -8.50 4.95 5.80
CA ALA A 101 -9.35 4.50 6.91
C ALA A 101 -8.58 4.31 8.25
N LEU A 102 -7.31 4.74 8.32
CA LEU A 102 -6.46 4.56 9.50
C LEU A 102 -6.26 5.89 10.22
N ASP A 103 -6.07 5.82 11.54
CA ASP A 103 -5.62 6.99 12.31
C ASP A 103 -4.17 7.38 11.93
N VAL A 104 -3.80 8.64 12.19
CA VAL A 104 -2.53 9.24 11.74
C VAL A 104 -1.30 8.44 12.19
N SER A 105 -1.31 7.93 13.43
CA SER A 105 -0.17 7.19 13.96
C SER A 105 0.01 5.83 13.27
N VAL A 106 -1.08 5.13 13.02
CA VAL A 106 -1.08 3.85 12.30
C VAL A 106 -0.79 4.04 10.82
N GLN A 107 -1.29 5.13 10.22
CA GLN A 107 -0.98 5.51 8.84
C GLN A 107 0.53 5.63 8.62
N ALA A 108 1.24 6.38 9.47
CA ALA A 108 2.68 6.55 9.37
C ALA A 108 3.43 5.21 9.42
N VAL A 109 3.03 4.31 10.32
CA VAL A 109 3.64 2.98 10.44
C VAL A 109 3.42 2.14 9.18
N VAL A 110 2.23 2.20 8.58
CA VAL A 110 1.93 1.48 7.33
C VAL A 110 2.68 2.06 6.14
N LEU A 111 2.82 3.39 6.05
CA LEU A 111 3.58 4.04 4.97
C LEU A 111 5.08 3.69 5.04
N ASN A 112 5.68 3.68 6.22
CA ASN A 112 7.06 3.24 6.41
C ASN A 112 7.23 1.77 6.00
N LEU A 113 6.31 0.90 6.40
CA LEU A 113 6.31 -0.50 5.96
C LEU A 113 6.27 -0.63 4.43
N LEU A 114 5.41 0.14 3.76
CA LEU A 114 5.32 0.13 2.28
C LEU A 114 6.64 0.58 1.64
N GLN A 115 7.31 1.58 2.20
CA GLN A 115 8.62 2.02 1.72
C GLN A 115 9.68 0.93 1.89
N GLU A 116 9.77 0.32 3.06
CA GLU A 116 10.72 -0.78 3.34
C GLU A 116 10.48 -1.98 2.40
N LEU A 117 9.22 -2.32 2.13
CA LEU A 117 8.87 -3.40 1.21
C LEU A 117 9.24 -3.05 -0.24
N LYS A 118 9.03 -1.80 -0.68
CA LYS A 118 9.44 -1.32 -2.01
C LYS A 118 10.95 -1.52 -2.22
N GLU A 119 11.75 -1.10 -1.24
CA GLU A 119 13.22 -1.19 -1.29
C GLU A 119 13.71 -2.64 -1.23
N SER A 120 13.18 -3.43 -0.28
CA SER A 120 13.66 -4.80 -0.05
C SER A 120 13.23 -5.81 -1.11
N MET A 121 12.08 -5.62 -1.73
CA MET A 121 11.52 -6.53 -2.73
C MET A 121 11.74 -6.05 -4.18
N GLY A 122 12.18 -4.81 -4.40
CA GLY A 122 12.43 -4.25 -5.72
C GLY A 122 11.17 -4.08 -6.58
N MET A 123 10.00 -3.98 -5.97
CA MET A 123 8.73 -3.81 -6.68
C MET A 123 8.39 -2.34 -6.92
N SER A 124 7.56 -2.08 -7.92
CA SER A 124 7.02 -0.74 -8.21
C SER A 124 5.66 -0.55 -7.56
N TYR A 125 5.33 0.72 -7.22
CA TYR A 125 4.00 1.10 -6.76
C TYR A 125 3.29 2.00 -7.76
N LEU A 126 2.01 1.76 -7.97
CA LEU A 126 1.05 2.73 -8.47
C LEU A 126 0.20 3.18 -7.27
N PHE A 127 0.52 4.34 -6.72
CA PHE A 127 -0.08 4.85 -5.50
C PHE A 127 -1.18 5.87 -5.84
N VAL A 128 -2.41 5.60 -5.44
CA VAL A 128 -3.54 6.53 -5.54
C VAL A 128 -3.78 7.14 -4.16
N SER A 129 -3.79 8.46 -4.08
CA SER A 129 -4.02 9.19 -2.83
C SER A 129 -4.53 10.60 -3.11
N HIS A 130 -5.32 11.12 -2.18
CA HIS A 130 -5.65 12.54 -2.08
C HIS A 130 -4.72 13.30 -1.13
N ASP A 131 -3.87 12.59 -0.37
CA ASP A 131 -2.89 13.19 0.53
C ASP A 131 -1.55 13.42 -0.20
N LEU A 132 -1.28 14.69 -0.53
CA LEU A 132 -0.07 15.09 -1.25
C LEU A 132 1.22 14.94 -0.42
N ASN A 133 1.13 14.96 0.93
CA ASN A 133 2.29 14.69 1.78
C ASN A 133 2.74 13.24 1.63
N VAL A 134 1.78 12.31 1.59
CA VAL A 134 2.07 10.89 1.34
C VAL A 134 2.64 10.68 -0.07
N VAL A 135 2.08 11.34 -1.08
CA VAL A 135 2.59 11.28 -2.46
C VAL A 135 4.03 11.79 -2.52
N ARG A 136 4.35 12.91 -1.87
CA ARG A 136 5.71 13.46 -1.79
C ARG A 136 6.69 12.47 -1.15
N LEU A 137 6.26 11.77 -0.11
CA LEU A 137 7.10 10.85 0.65
C LEU A 137 7.46 9.58 -0.14
N LEU A 138 6.48 9.00 -0.84
CA LEU A 138 6.58 7.66 -1.41
C LEU A 138 6.80 7.64 -2.93
N CYS A 139 6.40 8.70 -3.65
CA CYS A 139 6.33 8.68 -5.10
C CYS A 139 7.49 9.45 -5.74
N ASP A 140 8.09 8.87 -6.76
CA ASP A 140 9.15 9.51 -7.56
C ASP A 140 8.55 10.35 -8.69
N ARG A 141 7.36 9.97 -9.17
CA ARG A 141 6.60 10.64 -10.22
C ARG A 141 5.14 10.77 -9.82
N VAL A 142 4.48 11.82 -10.30
CA VAL A 142 3.07 12.13 -10.03
C VAL A 142 2.31 12.31 -11.34
N ILE A 143 1.07 11.85 -11.34
CA ILE A 143 0.06 12.13 -12.35
C ILE A 143 -1.11 12.79 -11.63
N VAL A 144 -1.41 14.04 -11.97
CA VAL A 144 -2.58 14.76 -11.46
C VAL A 144 -3.74 14.58 -12.42
N MET A 145 -4.87 14.10 -11.91
CA MET A 145 -6.06 13.82 -12.70
C MET A 145 -7.24 14.68 -12.24
N LYS A 146 -8.06 15.12 -13.19
CA LYS A 146 -9.34 15.81 -12.95
C LYS A 146 -10.38 15.28 -13.91
N SER A 147 -11.52 14.83 -13.38
CA SER A 147 -12.66 14.34 -14.21
C SER A 147 -12.24 13.33 -15.29
N GLY A 148 -11.38 12.37 -14.93
CA GLY A 148 -10.93 11.32 -15.84
C GLY A 148 -9.80 11.72 -16.82
N SER A 149 -9.36 12.99 -16.81
CA SER A 149 -8.31 13.49 -17.69
C SER A 149 -7.03 13.80 -16.90
N ILE A 150 -5.86 13.54 -17.52
CA ILE A 150 -4.57 13.94 -16.97
C ILE A 150 -4.40 15.43 -17.21
N VAL A 151 -4.21 16.21 -16.14
CA VAL A 151 -4.00 17.67 -16.18
C VAL A 151 -2.53 18.03 -16.07
N GLU A 152 -1.76 17.24 -15.35
CA GLU A 152 -0.31 17.42 -15.19
C GLU A 152 0.36 16.10 -14.83
N GLN A 153 1.63 15.93 -15.24
CA GLN A 153 2.43 14.78 -14.85
C GLN A 153 3.92 15.09 -14.88
N GLY A 154 4.69 14.45 -14.03
CA GLY A 154 6.14 14.64 -14.01
C GLY A 154 6.83 14.06 -12.78
N PRO A 155 8.12 14.38 -12.60
CA PRO A 155 8.81 14.14 -11.35
C PRO A 155 8.06 14.83 -10.19
N THR A 156 7.97 14.17 -9.05
CA THR A 156 7.23 14.67 -7.88
C THR A 156 7.69 16.06 -7.47
N GLU A 157 9.00 16.28 -7.41
CA GLU A 157 9.60 17.58 -7.08
C GLU A 157 9.06 18.70 -8.00
N ARG A 158 9.04 18.48 -9.33
CA ARG A 158 8.58 19.49 -10.29
C ARG A 158 7.10 19.80 -10.12
N VAL A 159 6.27 18.74 -10.04
CA VAL A 159 4.80 18.89 -9.99
C VAL A 159 4.35 19.53 -8.68
N LEU A 160 5.02 19.24 -7.55
CA LEU A 160 4.64 19.77 -6.24
C LEU A 160 5.21 21.16 -5.94
N PHE A 161 6.41 21.50 -6.46
CA PHE A 161 7.05 22.79 -6.12
C PHE A 161 6.98 23.82 -7.26
N ALA A 162 6.81 23.40 -8.50
CA ALA A 162 6.69 24.26 -9.67
C ALA A 162 5.56 23.81 -10.61
N PRO A 163 4.29 23.73 -10.12
CA PRO A 163 3.17 23.26 -10.91
C PRO A 163 2.86 24.21 -12.09
N GLU A 164 2.67 23.61 -13.26
CA GLU A 164 2.31 24.35 -14.47
C GLU A 164 0.81 24.50 -14.65
N ALA A 165 0.02 23.49 -14.24
CA ALA A 165 -1.43 23.52 -14.36
C ALA A 165 -2.09 24.32 -13.22
N GLN A 166 -3.09 25.16 -13.56
CA GLN A 166 -3.83 25.93 -12.55
C GLN A 166 -4.50 25.02 -11.52
N TYR A 167 -5.09 23.89 -11.96
CA TYR A 167 -5.72 22.93 -11.06
C TYR A 167 -4.75 22.34 -10.05
N THR A 168 -3.51 22.04 -10.45
CA THR A 168 -2.48 21.56 -9.53
C THR A 168 -2.12 22.62 -8.49
N ARG A 169 -2.01 23.88 -8.91
CA ARG A 169 -1.80 25.02 -7.98
C ARG A 169 -2.93 25.15 -6.97
N ASP A 170 -4.18 25.08 -7.44
CA ASP A 170 -5.37 25.18 -6.57
C ASP A 170 -5.40 24.00 -5.56
N LEU A 171 -5.05 22.80 -6.01
CA LEU A 171 -4.99 21.60 -5.17
C LEU A 171 -3.93 21.74 -4.06
N LEU A 172 -2.75 22.23 -4.40
CA LEU A 172 -1.66 22.48 -3.46
C LEU A 172 -2.01 23.59 -2.47
N ALA A 173 -2.65 24.67 -2.93
CA ALA A 173 -3.07 25.80 -2.07
C ALA A 173 -4.18 25.40 -1.07
N ALA A 174 -4.92 24.34 -1.33
CA ALA A 174 -5.96 23.85 -0.43
C ALA A 174 -5.42 23.03 0.75
N ILE A 175 -4.11 22.69 0.78
CA ILE A 175 -3.50 21.95 1.88
C ILE A 175 -3.22 22.92 3.03
N PRO A 176 -3.76 22.68 4.23
CA PRO A 176 -3.42 23.49 5.41
C PRO A 176 -1.95 23.24 5.79
N HIS A 177 -1.13 24.29 5.71
CA HIS A 177 0.30 24.28 6.07
C HIS A 177 1.10 23.14 5.38
N PRO A 178 1.38 23.27 4.09
CA PRO A 178 2.28 22.33 3.44
C PRO A 178 3.70 22.60 3.99
N ASP A 179 4.16 21.73 4.89
CA ASP A 179 5.57 21.73 5.35
C ASP A 179 6.45 21.16 4.22
N PHE A 180 6.40 21.83 3.05
CA PHE A 180 7.19 21.43 1.87
C PHE A 180 8.67 21.75 2.03
N ASP A 181 9.07 22.51 3.08
CA ASP A 181 10.46 22.91 3.32
C ASP A 181 11.29 21.84 4.04
N ALA A 182 10.67 20.83 4.64
CA ALA A 182 11.40 19.75 5.30
C ALA A 182 11.99 18.77 4.26
N PRO A 183 13.31 18.48 4.26
CA PRO A 183 13.91 17.51 3.35
C PRO A 183 13.36 16.10 3.63
N ARG A 184 13.18 15.30 2.56
CA ARG A 184 12.63 13.91 2.61
C ARG A 184 13.20 13.02 3.73
N LYS A 185 14.41 13.31 4.24
CA LYS A 185 15.09 12.55 5.29
C LYS A 185 14.66 12.91 6.72
N GLU A 186 14.16 14.14 6.97
CA GLU A 186 13.81 14.59 8.32
C GLU A 186 12.41 14.16 8.78
N ILE A 187 11.52 13.84 7.84
CA ILE A 187 10.20 13.32 8.17
C ILE A 187 10.25 11.91 8.82
N LYS A 188 11.35 11.16 8.63
CA LYS A 188 11.59 9.88 9.32
C LYS A 188 11.78 10.05 10.85
N ALA A 189 12.19 11.21 11.32
CA ALA A 189 12.47 11.48 12.75
C ALA A 189 11.27 12.04 13.51
N ALA A 190 10.27 12.60 12.84
CA ALA A 190 9.11 13.24 13.47
C ALA A 190 7.93 12.27 13.71
N VAL A 191 8.09 10.99 13.43
CA VAL A 191 7.04 9.95 13.46
C VAL A 191 7.39 8.82 14.45
N LEU A 192 8.15 9.15 15.51
CA LEU A 192 8.36 8.24 16.66
C LEU A 192 7.47 8.65 17.84
#